data_25800cc6e320f2b5c69bab0969bcd372
#
_entry.id   25800cc6e320f2b5c69bab0969bcd372
#
_cell.length_a   1.000
_cell.length_b   1.000
_cell.length_c   1.000
_cell.angle_alpha   90.00
_cell.angle_beta   90.00
_cell.angle_gamma   90.00
#
_symmetry.space_group_name_H-M   'P 1'
#
loop_
_entity.id
_entity.type
_entity.pdbx_description
1 polymer ?
#
loop_
_entity_poly.entity_id
_entity_poly.type
_entity_poly.pdbx_seq_one_letter_code
_entity_poly.pdbx_strand_id
1 'polypeptide(L)' 'MTIDKSKLVICVVCNQTITPKYLGKALDNPNEDVYWYEGNNALPLADGRCCDTCNGIVIADRITNIRMSQNK' A
#
# COMPACT_ATOMS: atom_id res chain seq x y z
N MET A 1 10.66 -15.58 -13.48
CA MET A 1 9.74 -14.77 -12.71
C MET A 1 10.43 -13.51 -12.22
N THR A 2 9.90 -12.38 -12.55
CA THR A 2 10.52 -11.10 -12.22
C THR A 2 9.47 -10.06 -11.84
N ILE A 3 9.85 -9.18 -10.94
CA ILE A 3 9.05 -8.03 -10.59
C ILE A 3 9.15 -7.00 -11.71
N ASP A 4 8.01 -6.49 -12.15
CA ASP A 4 7.97 -5.47 -13.20
C ASP A 4 8.32 -4.12 -12.60
N LYS A 5 9.52 -3.63 -12.91
CA LYS A 5 10.02 -2.38 -12.36
C LYS A 5 9.22 -1.16 -12.82
N SER A 6 8.54 -1.27 -13.95
CA SER A 6 7.70 -0.16 -14.46
C SER A 6 6.43 0.04 -13.64
N LYS A 7 6.06 -0.95 -12.84
CA LYS A 7 4.86 -0.89 -12.00
C LYS A 7 5.16 -0.48 -10.56
N LEU A 8 6.43 -0.28 -10.20
CA LEU A 8 6.79 0.09 -8.85
C LEU A 8 6.22 1.45 -8.47
N VAL A 9 5.74 1.56 -7.23
CA VAL A 9 5.09 2.75 -6.71
C VAL A 9 5.91 3.29 -5.54
N ILE A 10 5.96 4.62 -5.42
CA ILE A 10 6.69 5.29 -4.35
C ILE A 10 5.74 5.57 -3.20
N CYS A 11 6.17 5.25 -1.98
CA CYS A 11 5.43 5.59 -0.77
C CYS A 11 5.41 7.12 -0.59
N VAL A 12 4.21 7.69 -0.45
CA VAL A 12 4.08 9.15 -0.32
C VAL A 12 4.42 9.64 1.09
N VAL A 13 4.61 8.72 2.04
CA VAL A 13 4.93 9.07 3.43
C VAL A 13 6.44 9.10 3.66
N CYS A 14 7.16 8.07 3.23
CA CYS A 14 8.61 7.97 3.46
C CYS A 14 9.45 8.14 2.19
N ASN A 15 8.81 8.30 1.03
CA ASN A 15 9.46 8.49 -0.28
C ASN A 15 10.33 7.31 -0.73
N GLN A 16 10.10 6.14 -0.16
CA GLN A 16 10.80 4.93 -0.60
C GLN A 16 9.90 4.08 -1.48
N THR A 17 10.52 3.28 -2.34
CA THR A 17 9.79 2.37 -3.22
C THR A 17 9.04 1.33 -2.37
N ILE A 18 7.74 1.17 -2.66
CA ILE A 18 6.94 0.14 -2.00
C ILE A 18 7.36 -1.22 -2.53
N THR A 19 7.71 -2.14 -1.62
CA THR A 19 8.10 -3.50 -2.00
C THR A 19 6.87 -4.26 -2.47
N PRO A 20 6.88 -4.82 -3.70
CA PRO A 20 5.75 -5.61 -4.18
C PRO A 20 5.53 -6.85 -3.30
N LYS A 21 4.27 -7.18 -3.06
CA LYS A 21 3.88 -8.33 -2.25
C LYS A 21 3.49 -9.49 -3.16
N TYR A 22 4.03 -10.67 -2.91
CA TYR A 22 3.70 -11.86 -3.68
C TYR A 22 2.31 -12.36 -3.29
N LEU A 23 1.42 -12.49 -4.26
CA LEU A 23 0.04 -12.93 -4.05
C LEU A 23 -0.19 -14.38 -4.41
N GLY A 24 0.74 -15.02 -5.09
CA GLY A 24 0.62 -16.41 -5.52
C GLY A 24 0.57 -16.54 -7.02
N LYS A 25 0.04 -17.65 -7.50
CA LYS A 25 -0.05 -17.92 -8.94
C LYS A 25 -1.33 -17.35 -9.51
N ALA A 26 -1.31 -16.94 -10.77
CA ALA A 26 -2.50 -16.46 -11.45
C ALA A 26 -3.52 -17.58 -11.60
N LEU A 27 -4.81 -17.25 -11.49
CA LEU A 27 -5.88 -18.23 -11.60
C LEU A 27 -5.99 -18.84 -12.99
N ASP A 28 -5.73 -18.04 -14.01
CA ASP A 28 -5.83 -18.46 -15.42
C ASP A 28 -4.51 -18.99 -15.98
N ASN A 29 -3.40 -18.79 -15.25
CA ASN A 29 -2.09 -19.26 -15.68
C ASN A 29 -1.24 -19.64 -14.46
N PRO A 30 -1.23 -20.93 -14.07
CA PRO A 30 -0.52 -21.34 -12.84
C PRO A 30 1.00 -21.23 -12.94
N ASN A 31 1.53 -20.90 -14.12
CA ASN A 31 2.96 -20.67 -14.30
C ASN A 31 3.35 -19.20 -14.13
N GLU A 32 2.38 -18.32 -13.91
CA GLU A 32 2.62 -16.89 -13.77
C GLU A 32 2.49 -16.46 -12.32
N ASP A 33 3.50 -15.74 -11.81
CA ASP A 33 3.49 -15.19 -10.46
C ASP A 33 2.78 -13.84 -10.48
N VAL A 34 1.95 -13.59 -9.45
CA VAL A 34 1.20 -12.35 -9.31
C VAL A 34 1.72 -11.57 -8.11
N TYR A 35 1.95 -10.27 -8.31
CA TYR A 35 2.43 -9.36 -7.27
C TYR A 35 1.49 -8.17 -7.10
N TRP A 36 1.38 -7.71 -5.88
CA TRP A 36 0.67 -6.46 -5.56
C TRP A 36 1.70 -5.35 -5.41
N TYR A 37 1.60 -4.33 -6.27
CA TYR A 37 2.58 -3.24 -6.35
C TYR A 37 2.15 -1.99 -5.61
N GLU A 38 0.86 -1.78 -5.43
CA GLU A 38 0.33 -0.49 -5.01
C GLU A 38 0.40 -0.24 -3.50
N GLY A 39 0.73 -1.26 -2.72
CA GLY A 39 0.80 -1.10 -1.27
C GLY A 39 -0.55 -0.78 -0.66
N ASN A 40 -0.61 0.29 0.13
CA ASN A 40 -1.80 0.66 0.89
C ASN A 40 -2.25 2.08 0.58
N ASN A 41 -3.54 2.36 0.79
CA ASN A 41 -4.08 3.70 0.63
C ASN A 41 -3.58 4.60 1.77
N ALA A 42 -2.97 5.74 1.43
CA ALA A 42 -2.39 6.65 2.41
C ALA A 42 -3.37 7.70 2.95
N LEU A 43 -4.58 7.79 2.38
CA LEU A 43 -5.57 8.75 2.87
C LEU A 43 -6.01 8.40 4.30
N PRO A 44 -6.30 9.39 5.15
CA PRO A 44 -6.28 10.83 4.91
C PRO A 44 -4.94 11.52 5.16
N LEU A 45 -3.90 10.76 5.55
CA LEU A 45 -2.59 11.34 5.87
C LEU A 45 -1.97 12.02 4.65
N ALA A 46 -2.05 11.38 3.50
CA ALA A 46 -1.54 11.89 2.23
C ALA A 46 -2.32 11.27 1.08
N ASP A 47 -2.33 11.96 -0.07
CA ASP A 47 -2.95 11.42 -1.27
C ASP A 47 -1.94 10.54 -2.00
N GLY A 48 -2.26 9.26 -2.14
CA GLY A 48 -1.41 8.31 -2.82
C GLY A 48 -1.35 6.98 -2.09
N ARG A 49 -0.20 6.30 -2.23
CA ARG A 49 0.00 4.96 -1.66
C ARG A 49 1.14 4.97 -0.64
N CYS A 50 1.08 4.06 0.31
CA CYS A 50 2.12 3.93 1.32
C CYS A 50 2.54 2.47 1.47
N CYS A 51 3.77 2.28 1.99
CA CYS A 51 4.29 0.95 2.27
C CYS A 51 3.66 0.38 3.54
N ASP A 52 3.89 -0.91 3.79
CA ASP A 52 3.30 -1.57 4.96
C ASP A 52 3.76 -0.92 6.28
N THR A 53 5.01 -0.48 6.34
CA THR A 53 5.54 0.19 7.53
C THR A 53 4.80 1.50 7.81
N CYS A 54 4.59 2.32 6.76
CA CYS A 54 3.90 3.59 6.91
C CYS A 54 2.39 3.41 7.07
N ASN A 55 1.85 2.27 6.64
CA ASN A 55 0.43 1.98 6.76
C ASN A 55 -0.03 2.01 8.22
N GLY A 56 0.82 1.60 9.16
CA GLY A 56 0.51 1.69 10.58
C GLY A 56 0.24 3.12 11.03
N ILE A 57 1.05 4.06 10.53
CA ILE A 57 0.89 5.50 10.82
C ILE A 57 -0.42 6.00 10.20
N VAL A 58 -0.72 5.60 8.98
CA VAL A 58 -1.94 6.00 8.28
C VAL A 58 -3.18 5.51 9.02
N ILE A 59 -3.16 4.27 9.50
CA ILE A 59 -4.28 3.70 10.25
C ILE A 59 -4.49 4.47 11.55
N ALA A 60 -3.41 4.80 12.27
CA ALA A 60 -3.50 5.57 13.50
C ALA A 60 -4.10 6.96 13.25
N ASP A 61 -3.67 7.63 12.18
CA ASP A 61 -4.21 8.92 11.78
C ASP A 61 -5.70 8.84 11.45
N ARG A 62 -6.08 7.79 10.74
CA ARG A 62 -7.48 7.55 10.35
C ARG A 62 -8.37 7.36 11.57
N ILE A 63 -7.91 6.58 12.56
CA ILE A 63 -8.65 6.35 13.81
C ILE A 63 -8.79 7.64 14.58
N THR A 64 -7.73 8.45 14.67
CA THR A 64 -7.75 9.74 15.35
C THR A 64 -8.78 10.66 14.72
N ASN A 65 -8.83 10.74 13.40
CA ASN A 65 -9.79 11.57 12.69
C ASN A 65 -11.24 11.13 12.96
N ILE A 66 -11.48 9.84 13.01
CA ILE A 66 -12.81 9.30 13.30
C ILE A 66 -13.23 9.69 14.72
N ARG A 67 -12.32 9.56 15.70
CA ARG A 67 -12.61 9.92 17.08
C ARG A 67 -12.93 11.39 17.22
N MET A 68 -12.16 12.25 16.56
CA MET A 68 -12.39 13.69 16.60
C MET A 68 -13.74 14.05 16.01
N SER A 69 -14.16 13.36 14.95
CA SER A 69 -15.48 13.58 14.34
C SER A 69 -16.62 13.17 15.26
N GLN A 70 -16.42 12.15 16.09
CA GLN A 70 -17.45 11.64 16.98
C GLN A 70 -17.53 12.39 18.31
N ASN A 71 -16.52 13.16 18.62
CA ASN A 71 -16.37 13.82 19.93
C ASN A 71 -16.83 15.27 19.91
N LYS A 72 -17.91 15.53 19.25
CA LYS A 72 -18.42 16.90 19.19
C LYS A 72 -19.31 17.26 20.36
#